data_3c50fee43bc9faaa351e8c0260481d45
#
_entry.id   3c50fee43bc9faaa351e8c0260481d45
#
_cell.length_a   1.000
_cell.length_b   1.000
_cell.length_c   1.000
_cell.angle_alpha   90.00
_cell.angle_beta   90.00
_cell.angle_gamma   90.00
#
_symmetry.space_group_name_H-M   'P 1'
#
loop_
_entity.id
_entity.type
_entity.pdbx_description
1 polymer ?
#
loop_
_entity_poly.entity_id
_entity_poly.type
_entity_poly.pdbx_seq_one_letter_code
_entity_poly.pdbx_strand_id
1 'polypeptide(L)'
;MNIHKTTIHACCPYSPEWDYYELTFETRGFLQCEKLQEICNGVRGLKVTQEAVFEHVASGLLGVADGKLILVGRHGNNGGLTICESVPSIHKAAK
;
A
#
# COMPACT_ATOMS: atom_id res chain seq x y z
N MET A 1 17.93 -2.06 8.43
CA MET A 1 16.73 -1.77 7.61
C MET A 1 15.65 -2.79 7.90
N ASN A 2 14.44 -2.32 8.07
CA ASN A 2 13.28 -3.18 8.28
C ASN A 2 12.45 -3.24 7.01
N ILE A 3 11.98 -4.42 6.65
CA ILE A 3 11.12 -4.62 5.50
C ILE A 3 9.81 -5.21 5.99
N HIS A 4 8.74 -4.46 5.81
CA HIS A 4 7.38 -4.89 6.18
C HIS A 4 6.66 -5.34 4.93
N LYS A 5 6.04 -6.52 4.99
CA LYS A 5 5.26 -7.06 3.88
C LYS A 5 3.87 -7.44 4.38
N THR A 6 2.86 -7.09 3.60
CA THR A 6 1.49 -7.50 3.90
C THR A 6 0.68 -7.53 2.61
N THR A 7 -0.52 -8.07 2.68
CA THR A 7 -1.43 -8.12 1.54
C THR A 7 -2.69 -7.32 1.84
N ILE A 8 -3.29 -6.78 0.78
CA ILE A 8 -4.52 -6.02 0.86
C ILE A 8 -5.45 -6.53 -0.23
N HIS A 9 -6.70 -6.82 0.13
CA HIS A 9 -7.74 -7.13 -0.82
C HIS A 9 -8.64 -5.91 -1.01
N ALA A 10 -8.92 -5.56 -2.25
CA ALA A 10 -9.87 -4.51 -2.57
C ALA A 10 -10.68 -4.95 -3.79
N CYS A 11 -11.89 -4.44 -3.92
CA CYS A 11 -12.74 -4.76 -5.05
C CYS A 11 -12.45 -3.79 -6.19
N CYS A 12 -12.27 -4.32 -7.39
CA CYS A 12 -12.10 -3.48 -8.58
C CYS A 12 -13.37 -2.64 -8.81
N PRO A 13 -13.28 -1.31 -8.98
CA PRO A 13 -14.46 -0.48 -9.21
C PRO A 13 -15.09 -0.69 -10.61
N TYR A 14 -14.35 -1.34 -11.52
CA TYR A 14 -14.79 -1.53 -12.90
C TYR A 14 -15.24 -2.96 -13.21
N SER A 15 -15.08 -3.88 -12.29
CA SER A 15 -15.50 -5.27 -12.46
C SER A 15 -15.85 -5.86 -11.10
N PRO A 16 -16.61 -7.01 -11.07
CA PRO A 16 -16.93 -7.64 -9.79
C PRO A 16 -15.77 -8.44 -9.19
N GLU A 17 -14.60 -8.43 -9.82
CA GLU A 17 -13.46 -9.20 -9.37
C GLU A 17 -12.74 -8.50 -8.23
N TRP A 18 -12.15 -9.30 -7.34
CA TRP A 18 -11.28 -8.80 -6.27
C TRP A 18 -9.87 -8.65 -6.80
N ASP A 19 -9.25 -7.54 -6.44
CA ASP A 19 -7.84 -7.30 -6.69
C ASP A 19 -7.05 -7.63 -5.43
N TYR A 20 -5.85 -8.17 -5.62
CA TYR A 20 -4.94 -8.54 -4.54
C TYR A 20 -3.70 -7.69 -4.66
N TYR A 21 -3.33 -7.04 -3.58
CA TYR A 21 -2.16 -6.18 -3.55
C TYR A 21 -1.15 -6.73 -2.57
N GLU A 22 0.10 -6.81 -3.00
CA GLU A 22 1.23 -7.10 -2.12
C GLU A 22 1.93 -5.79 -1.81
N LEU A 23 1.98 -5.44 -0.55
CA LEU A 23 2.62 -4.23 -0.08
C LEU A 23 3.97 -4.55 0.51
N THR A 24 4.99 -3.80 0.12
CA THR A 24 6.32 -3.86 0.72
C THR A 24 6.69 -2.44 1.14
N PHE A 25 7.07 -2.27 2.40
CA PHE A 25 7.55 -1.00 2.90
C PHE A 25 8.92 -1.21 3.54
N GLU A 26 9.93 -0.56 2.97
CA GLU A 26 11.31 -0.62 3.45
C GLU A 26 11.61 0.66 4.20
N THR A 27 12.02 0.55 5.45
CA THR A 27 12.34 1.71 6.28
C THR A 27 13.57 1.44 7.14
N ARG A 28 14.34 2.50 7.38
CA ARG A 28 15.43 2.45 8.37
C ARG A 28 14.92 2.78 9.77
N GLY A 29 13.74 3.39 9.86
CA GLY A 29 13.13 3.74 11.13
C GLY A 29 12.33 2.58 11.70
N PHE A 30 11.61 2.90 12.76
CA PHE A 30 10.72 1.95 13.43
C PHE A 30 9.29 2.18 12.97
N LEU A 31 8.63 1.09 12.60
CA LEU A 31 7.20 1.10 12.28
C LEU A 31 6.57 -0.10 12.99
N GLN A 32 5.59 0.18 13.85
CA GLN A 32 4.83 -0.88 14.51
C GLN A 32 3.98 -1.62 13.49
N CYS A 33 3.98 -2.95 13.53
CA CYS A 33 3.18 -3.77 12.63
C CYS A 33 1.69 -3.44 12.76
N GLU A 34 1.24 -3.17 13.98
CA GLU A 34 -0.16 -2.81 14.25
C GLU A 34 -0.53 -1.49 13.55
N LYS A 35 0.40 -0.53 13.53
CA LYS A 35 0.16 0.74 12.84
C LYS A 35 0.05 0.56 11.33
N LEU A 36 0.90 -0.28 10.76
CA LEU A 36 0.81 -0.61 9.34
C LEU A 36 -0.52 -1.27 9.02
N GLN A 37 -0.96 -2.22 9.84
CA GLN A 37 -2.24 -2.90 9.63
C GLN A 37 -3.42 -1.93 9.78
N GLU A 38 -3.35 -1.02 10.74
CA GLU A 38 -4.38 0.01 10.90
C GLU A 38 -4.52 0.86 9.64
N ILE A 39 -3.39 1.28 9.06
CA ILE A 39 -3.38 2.05 7.82
C ILE A 39 -4.00 1.23 6.68
N CYS A 40 -3.57 -0.03 6.53
CA CYS A 40 -4.09 -0.91 5.49
C CYS A 40 -5.58 -1.20 5.64
N ASN A 41 -6.05 -1.34 6.88
CA ASN A 41 -7.45 -1.64 7.15
C ASN A 41 -8.38 -0.52 6.67
N GLY A 42 -7.87 0.69 6.49
CA GLY A 42 -8.64 1.78 5.93
C GLY A 42 -9.11 1.57 4.50
N VAL A 43 -8.49 0.66 3.77
CA VAL A 43 -8.85 0.38 2.37
C VAL A 43 -9.22 -1.08 2.11
N ARG A 44 -9.04 -1.97 3.08
CA ARG A 44 -9.39 -3.39 2.90
C ARG A 44 -10.88 -3.55 2.61
N GLY A 45 -11.17 -4.30 1.58
CA GLY A 45 -12.55 -4.62 1.22
C GLY A 45 -13.32 -3.49 0.53
N LEU A 46 -12.69 -2.34 0.33
CA LEU A 46 -13.35 -1.22 -0.34
C LEU A 46 -13.30 -1.38 -1.86
N LYS A 47 -14.21 -0.69 -2.52
CA LYS A 47 -14.29 -0.64 -3.98
C LYS A 47 -13.46 0.55 -4.46
N VAL A 48 -12.17 0.32 -4.69
CA VAL A 48 -11.18 1.38 -4.95
C VAL A 48 -10.17 0.92 -6.00
N THR A 49 -9.55 1.89 -6.67
CA THR A 49 -8.47 1.62 -7.61
C THR A 49 -7.15 1.35 -6.85
N GLN A 50 -6.18 0.77 -7.55
CA GLN A 50 -4.85 0.54 -6.99
C GLN A 50 -4.18 1.87 -6.61
N GLU A 51 -4.35 2.90 -7.43
CA GLU A 51 -3.78 4.22 -7.15
C GLU A 51 -4.34 4.79 -5.85
N ALA A 52 -5.64 4.59 -5.60
CA ALA A 52 -6.26 5.04 -4.36
C ALA A 52 -5.74 4.26 -3.15
N VAL A 53 -5.52 2.95 -3.29
CA VAL A 53 -4.89 2.14 -2.24
C VAL A 53 -3.49 2.66 -1.94
N PHE A 54 -2.70 2.88 -2.99
CA PHE A 54 -1.33 3.39 -2.85
C PHE A 54 -1.30 4.74 -2.13
N GLU A 55 -2.13 5.68 -2.55
CA GLU A 55 -2.18 7.01 -1.95
C GLU A 55 -2.62 6.97 -0.49
N HIS A 56 -3.59 6.13 -0.17
CA HIS A 56 -4.05 5.97 1.21
C HIS A 56 -2.92 5.49 2.11
N VAL A 57 -2.20 4.44 1.68
CA VAL A 57 -1.11 3.87 2.46
C VAL A 57 0.06 4.85 2.55
N ALA A 58 0.41 5.48 1.44
CA ALA A 58 1.49 6.45 1.41
C ALA A 58 1.22 7.63 2.35
N SER A 59 0.00 8.15 2.33
CA SER A 59 -0.39 9.25 3.22
C SER A 59 -0.33 8.85 4.69
N GLY A 60 -0.78 7.64 4.99
CA GLY A 60 -0.72 7.11 6.37
C GLY A 60 0.72 6.95 6.86
N LEU A 61 1.61 6.43 6.00
CA LEU A 61 3.00 6.21 6.35
C LEU A 61 3.79 7.51 6.47
N LEU A 62 3.42 8.53 5.69
CA LEU A 62 4.15 9.80 5.66
C LEU A 62 4.24 10.47 7.04
N GLY A 63 3.24 10.29 7.87
CA GLY A 63 3.21 10.85 9.23
C GLY A 63 3.93 10.00 10.27
N VAL A 64 4.42 8.82 9.90
CA VAL A 64 4.93 7.83 10.86
C VAL A 64 6.39 7.48 10.61
N ALA A 65 6.78 7.23 9.36
CA ALA A 65 8.13 6.76 9.05
C ALA A 65 8.55 7.16 7.64
N ASP A 66 9.86 7.28 7.44
CA ASP A 66 10.44 7.44 6.11
C ASP A 66 10.73 6.07 5.52
N GLY A 67 10.51 5.92 4.24
CA GLY A 67 10.84 4.66 3.58
C GLY A 67 10.41 4.60 2.13
N LYS A 68 10.55 3.42 1.55
CA LYS A 68 10.14 3.13 0.19
C LYS A 68 8.94 2.21 0.21
N LEU A 69 7.87 2.63 -0.46
CA LEU A 69 6.65 1.86 -0.58
C LEU A 69 6.56 1.28 -1.98
N ILE A 70 6.27 -0.02 -2.06
CA ILE A 70 6.02 -0.73 -3.31
C ILE A 70 4.69 -1.47 -3.15
N LEU A 71 3.79 -1.28 -4.09
CA LEU A 71 2.49 -1.95 -4.10
C LEU A 71 2.33 -2.67 -5.43
N VAL A 72 2.32 -3.99 -5.39
CA VAL A 72 2.13 -4.84 -6.57
C VAL A 72 0.69 -5.32 -6.58
N GLY A 73 -0.06 -4.96 -7.62
CA GLY A 73 -1.45 -5.35 -7.75
C GLY A 73 -1.65 -6.42 -8.80
N ARG A 74 -2.43 -7.44 -8.46
CA ARG A 74 -2.90 -8.46 -9.38
C ARG A 74 -4.36 -8.16 -9.70
N HIS A 75 -4.65 -7.94 -10.98
CA HIS A 75 -5.95 -7.49 -11.45
C HIS A 75 -6.76 -8.64 -12.05
N GLY A 76 -7.34 -9.46 -11.20
CA GLY A 76 -8.13 -10.62 -11.63
C GLY A 76 -7.29 -11.62 -12.42
N ASN A 77 -7.96 -12.48 -13.19
CA ASN A 77 -7.28 -13.55 -13.92
C ASN A 77 -6.56 -13.08 -15.17
N ASN A 78 -7.04 -12.02 -15.82
CA ASN A 78 -6.52 -11.55 -17.10
C ASN A 78 -6.00 -10.12 -17.07
N GLY A 79 -6.03 -9.46 -15.93
CA GLY A 79 -5.67 -8.06 -15.80
C GLY A 79 -4.17 -7.80 -15.66
N GLY A 80 -3.37 -8.85 -15.46
CA GLY A 80 -1.94 -8.70 -15.30
C GLY A 80 -1.53 -8.09 -13.97
N LEU A 81 -0.34 -7.50 -13.93
CA LEU A 81 0.23 -6.87 -12.74
C LEU A 81 0.44 -5.38 -12.97
N THR A 82 0.22 -4.61 -11.93
CA THR A 82 0.59 -3.20 -11.90
C THR A 82 1.47 -2.96 -10.67
N ILE A 83 2.55 -2.22 -10.84
CA ILE A 83 3.45 -1.89 -9.75
C ILE A 83 3.43 -0.39 -9.53
N CYS A 84 3.10 0.02 -8.30
CA CYS A 84 3.22 1.40 -7.87
C CYS A 84 4.39 1.50 -6.90
N GLU A 85 5.28 2.46 -7.13
CA GLU A 85 6.42 2.70 -6.26
C GLU A 85 6.47 4.16 -5.86
N SER A 86 6.90 4.44 -4.64
CA SER A 86 7.18 5.79 -4.22
C SER A 86 8.52 6.23 -4.84
N VAL A 87 8.49 7.34 -5.61
CA VAL A 87 9.69 7.86 -6.28
C VAL A 87 9.75 9.37 -6.07
N PRO A 88 10.77 9.89 -5.40
CA PRO A 88 11.73 9.13 -4.58
C PRO A 88 11.04 8.40 -3.44
N SER A 89 11.71 8.16 -2.34
CA SER A 89 11.11 7.52 -1.16
C SER A 89 10.06 8.44 -0.52
N ILE A 90 9.12 7.84 0.23
CA ILE A 90 8.19 8.58 1.08
C ILE A 90 9.00 9.20 2.22
N HIS A 91 8.77 10.48 2.46
CA HIS A 91 9.46 11.21 3.52
C HIS A 91 8.47 11.61 4.60
N LYS A 92 8.88 11.41 5.85
CA LYS A 92 8.11 11.84 6.99
C LYS A 92 7.93 13.35 6.96
N ALA A 93 6.72 13.82 7.22
CA ALA A 93 6.43 15.25 7.20
C ALA A 93 7.32 16.01 8.17
N ALA A 94 7.86 17.13 7.70
CA ALA A 94 8.62 18.04 8.57
C ALA A 94 7.66 18.72 9.56
N LYS A 95 8.20 18.99 10.72
CA LYS A 95 7.43 19.68 11.75
C LYS A 95 8.07 21.02 12.06
#